data_2fbb22f5844906900c358468ceb0f74d
#
_entry.id   2fbb22f5844906900c358468ceb0f74d
#
_cell.length_a   1.000
_cell.length_b   1.000
_cell.length_c   1.000
_cell.angle_alpha   90.00
_cell.angle_beta   90.00
_cell.angle_gamma   90.00
#
_symmetry.space_group_name_H-M   'P 1'
#
loop_
_entity.id
_entity.type
_entity.pdbx_description
1 polymer ?
#
loop_
_entity_poly.entity_id
_entity_poly.type
_entity_poly.pdbx_seq_one_letter_code
_entity_poly.pdbx_strand_id
1 'polypeptide(L)'
;MMGRLYDKAFFGNLIKNADIYYSHVSNDNKSVREKLVDHCVLTMKYAKSIAASNGLDGIIKGLIEKSTIGPCDARLHQMVYQLFWDAIAFHDLGKLNDQFQKTKMKNNQKLKIVLHNFGSNHSLISAYLYLAISVFNLLDKNITENDEIVFLCNIALFMSYSIAKHHSSELGECENMDFWTNIKSSDLSPYISFLNINMSEDKLEKFNNFLSGIDDAFDYFNDLSKLADHNYPVYALVRLCYSLLTASDYLATAHFMNNWKSIHAGKGFINSVLRDKIIYNVHNSKAYNHKVFDSVEKGIEPKHDVSQRCNESLNNLRCDLAYDVVTNIRHHLGERLFYIDAPTGAGKTNVSMLALGELLDADSSIKNIFYVFPFTTLITQTYESLKETLGLEDDEIAEIHSKAPVKSSDGKYENEDQYLNYLDQMFMDYPITVMSHIKFFNVLKTNVKESNYLIH
;
A
#
# COMPACT_ATOMS: atom_id res chain seq x y z
N MET A 1 -12.64 -1.08 -19.17
CA MET A 1 -13.28 -2.15 -18.36
C MET A 1 -14.15 -1.48 -17.30
N MET A 2 -15.48 -1.63 -17.34
CA MET A 2 -16.33 -1.19 -16.26
C MET A 2 -16.21 -2.21 -15.12
N GLY A 3 -15.53 -1.85 -14.02
CA GLY A 3 -15.44 -2.69 -12.82
C GLY A 3 -16.78 -2.71 -12.07
N ARG A 4 -16.94 -3.72 -11.21
CA ARG A 4 -18.11 -3.84 -10.32
C ARG A 4 -18.25 -2.57 -9.47
N LEU A 5 -19.48 -2.07 -9.32
CA LEU A 5 -19.77 -0.94 -8.43
C LEU A 5 -20.05 -1.47 -7.02
N TYR A 6 -19.16 -1.15 -6.07
CA TYR A 6 -19.29 -1.54 -4.66
C TYR A 6 -19.98 -0.41 -3.88
N ASP A 7 -21.27 -0.26 -4.10
CA ASP A 7 -22.11 0.72 -3.39
C ASP A 7 -23.00 0.06 -2.33
N LYS A 8 -23.81 0.87 -1.65
CA LYS A 8 -24.75 0.37 -0.64
C LYS A 8 -25.77 -0.62 -1.19
N ALA A 9 -26.19 -0.46 -2.44
CA ALA A 9 -27.14 -1.36 -3.08
C ALA A 9 -26.50 -2.72 -3.35
N PHE A 10 -25.26 -2.74 -3.78
CA PHE A 10 -24.50 -3.97 -3.97
C PHE A 10 -24.39 -4.79 -2.67
N PHE A 11 -23.88 -4.19 -1.59
CA PHE A 11 -23.76 -4.89 -0.30
C PHE A 11 -25.10 -5.22 0.33
N GLY A 12 -26.11 -4.34 0.20
CA GLY A 12 -27.47 -4.58 0.67
C GLY A 12 -28.14 -5.77 -0.02
N ASN A 13 -27.83 -6.00 -1.30
CA ASN A 13 -28.27 -7.18 -2.04
C ASN A 13 -27.47 -8.44 -1.69
N LEU A 14 -26.18 -8.30 -1.38
CA LEU A 14 -25.31 -9.43 -1.04
C LEU A 14 -25.59 -9.97 0.36
N ILE A 15 -25.84 -9.10 1.35
CA ILE A 15 -25.97 -9.45 2.77
C ILE A 15 -27.43 -9.52 3.15
N LYS A 16 -27.88 -10.66 3.69
CA LYS A 16 -29.24 -10.81 4.25
C LYS A 16 -29.40 -9.93 5.48
N ASN A 17 -30.45 -9.12 5.52
CA ASN A 17 -30.72 -8.19 6.63
C ASN A 17 -29.54 -7.26 6.92
N ALA A 18 -28.93 -6.69 5.88
CA ALA A 18 -27.72 -5.88 5.96
C ALA A 18 -27.78 -4.74 7.00
N ASP A 19 -28.97 -4.20 7.24
CA ASP A 19 -29.19 -3.06 8.13
C ASP A 19 -28.98 -3.37 9.63
N ILE A 20 -28.93 -4.64 10.02
CA ILE A 20 -28.77 -5.00 11.44
C ILE A 20 -27.31 -5.19 11.87
N TYR A 21 -26.34 -5.18 10.95
CA TYR A 21 -24.94 -5.45 11.24
C TYR A 21 -24.12 -4.17 11.34
N TYR A 22 -23.20 -4.13 12.29
CA TYR A 22 -22.32 -3.01 12.57
C TYR A 22 -20.85 -3.42 12.45
N SER A 23 -20.01 -2.46 12.05
CA SER A 23 -18.55 -2.63 11.91
C SER A 23 -17.79 -2.02 13.08
N HIS A 24 -18.15 -0.80 13.48
CA HIS A 24 -17.44 -0.06 14.54
C HIS A 24 -18.41 0.65 15.49
N VAL A 25 -17.87 0.99 16.68
CA VAL A 25 -18.53 1.80 17.70
C VAL A 25 -17.68 3.03 17.93
N SER A 26 -18.27 4.23 17.89
CA SER A 26 -17.55 5.48 18.12
C SER A 26 -16.89 5.52 19.50
N ASN A 27 -15.69 6.07 19.57
CA ASN A 27 -14.96 6.27 20.82
C ASN A 27 -15.65 7.32 21.71
N ASP A 28 -16.12 8.42 21.10
CA ASP A 28 -16.71 9.56 21.82
C ASP A 28 -18.13 9.30 22.27
N ASN A 29 -18.89 8.62 21.45
CA ASN A 29 -20.30 8.29 21.75
C ASN A 29 -20.60 6.82 21.43
N LYS A 30 -20.55 5.97 22.44
CA LYS A 30 -20.81 4.53 22.33
C LYS A 30 -22.19 4.15 21.80
N SER A 31 -23.11 5.11 21.67
CA SER A 31 -24.41 4.89 21.01
C SER A 31 -24.32 4.99 19.48
N VAL A 32 -23.29 5.66 18.95
CA VAL A 32 -23.08 5.81 17.51
C VAL A 32 -22.30 4.60 17.00
N ARG A 33 -22.87 3.93 16.01
CA ARG A 33 -22.30 2.72 15.40
C ARG A 33 -22.26 2.85 13.90
N GLU A 34 -21.17 2.44 13.30
CA GLU A 34 -21.03 2.34 11.85
C GLU A 34 -21.70 1.08 11.34
N LYS A 35 -22.53 1.19 10.32
CA LYS A 35 -23.09 0.01 9.63
C LYS A 35 -21.98 -0.72 8.88
N LEU A 36 -22.04 -2.05 8.87
CA LEU A 36 -21.07 -2.87 8.10
C LEU A 36 -21.04 -2.49 6.61
N VAL A 37 -22.21 -2.26 6.03
CA VAL A 37 -22.32 -1.82 4.63
C VAL A 37 -21.65 -0.46 4.39
N ASP A 38 -21.83 0.49 5.31
CA ASP A 38 -21.25 1.82 5.20
C ASP A 38 -19.72 1.75 5.26
N HIS A 39 -19.19 0.92 6.17
CA HIS A 39 -17.76 0.68 6.28
C HIS A 39 -17.17 0.06 5.01
N CYS A 40 -17.76 -1.03 4.50
CA CYS A 40 -17.28 -1.66 3.26
C CYS A 40 -17.28 -0.68 2.07
N VAL A 41 -18.33 0.14 1.94
CA VAL A 41 -18.41 1.19 0.91
C VAL A 41 -17.32 2.24 1.10
N LEU A 42 -17.07 2.66 2.34
CA LEU A 42 -16.07 3.68 2.66
C LEU A 42 -14.66 3.16 2.40
N THR A 43 -14.35 1.92 2.81
CA THR A 43 -13.08 1.25 2.51
C THR A 43 -12.84 1.19 1.00
N MET A 44 -13.84 0.82 0.21
CA MET A 44 -13.73 0.81 -1.25
C MET A 44 -13.52 2.21 -1.84
N LYS A 45 -14.10 3.25 -1.28
CA LYS A 45 -13.85 4.64 -1.70
C LYS A 45 -12.39 5.03 -1.45
N TYR A 46 -11.85 4.71 -0.26
CA TYR A 46 -10.45 4.95 0.05
C TYR A 46 -9.53 4.17 -0.88
N ALA A 47 -9.77 2.87 -1.05
CA ALA A 47 -8.96 2.02 -1.94
C ALA A 47 -8.94 2.55 -3.38
N LYS A 48 -10.08 2.97 -3.93
CA LYS A 48 -10.17 3.57 -5.26
C LYS A 48 -9.47 4.93 -5.33
N SER A 49 -9.59 5.75 -4.29
CA SER A 49 -8.93 7.06 -4.22
C SER A 49 -7.41 6.90 -4.18
N ILE A 50 -6.87 6.04 -3.31
CA ILE A 50 -5.45 5.71 -3.24
C ILE A 50 -4.96 5.17 -4.58
N ALA A 51 -5.66 4.19 -5.17
CA ALA A 51 -5.27 3.62 -6.44
C ALA A 51 -5.24 4.64 -7.58
N ALA A 52 -6.19 5.58 -7.61
CA ALA A 52 -6.23 6.64 -8.61
C ALA A 52 -5.10 7.65 -8.42
N SER A 53 -4.86 8.11 -7.19
CA SER A 53 -3.79 9.08 -6.87
C SER A 53 -2.41 8.50 -7.20
N ASN A 54 -2.20 7.21 -6.93
CA ASN A 54 -0.91 6.55 -7.05
C ASN A 54 -0.69 5.86 -8.40
N GLY A 55 -1.67 5.94 -9.32
CA GLY A 55 -1.57 5.31 -10.64
C GLY A 55 -1.53 3.77 -10.58
N LEU A 56 -2.02 3.17 -9.48
CA LEU A 56 -1.92 1.73 -9.23
C LEU A 56 -2.69 0.88 -10.23
N ASP A 57 -3.70 1.42 -10.91
CA ASP A 57 -4.49 0.66 -11.88
C ASP A 57 -3.62 0.10 -13.02
N GLY A 58 -2.66 0.88 -13.50
CA GLY A 58 -1.68 0.43 -14.49
C GLY A 58 -0.75 -0.65 -13.95
N ILE A 59 -0.30 -0.51 -12.70
CA ILE A 59 0.56 -1.50 -12.03
C ILE A 59 -0.20 -2.82 -11.82
N ILE A 60 -1.43 -2.76 -11.30
CA ILE A 60 -2.28 -3.94 -11.10
C ILE A 60 -2.48 -4.68 -12.42
N LYS A 61 -2.83 -3.98 -13.49
CA LYS A 61 -3.01 -4.59 -14.82
C LYS A 61 -1.72 -5.21 -15.34
N GLY A 62 -0.59 -4.52 -15.23
CA GLY A 62 0.71 -5.05 -15.65
C GLY A 62 1.15 -6.28 -14.84
N LEU A 63 0.86 -6.33 -13.53
CA LEU A 63 1.11 -7.52 -12.72
C LEU A 63 0.20 -8.68 -13.13
N ILE A 64 -1.08 -8.41 -13.43
CA ILE A 64 -2.04 -9.43 -13.91
C ILE A 64 -1.58 -10.00 -15.24
N GLU A 65 -1.19 -9.17 -16.20
CA GLU A 65 -0.68 -9.62 -17.50
C GLU A 65 0.54 -10.53 -17.35
N LYS A 66 1.44 -10.22 -16.42
CA LYS A 66 2.64 -11.02 -16.16
C LYS A 66 2.36 -12.27 -15.31
N SER A 67 1.26 -12.31 -14.56
CA SER A 67 0.88 -13.47 -13.72
C SER A 67 0.13 -14.56 -14.49
N THR A 68 -0.45 -14.23 -15.63
CA THR A 68 -1.20 -15.18 -16.45
C THR A 68 -0.31 -15.97 -17.38
N ILE A 69 -0.57 -17.28 -17.47
CA ILE A 69 0.18 -18.22 -18.33
C ILE A 69 -0.61 -18.41 -19.63
N GLY A 70 0.07 -18.29 -20.77
CA GLY A 70 -0.54 -18.52 -22.07
C GLY A 70 -0.85 -17.24 -22.87
N PRO A 71 -1.58 -17.35 -24.00
CA PRO A 71 -1.92 -16.20 -24.82
C PRO A 71 -2.79 -15.22 -24.02
N CYS A 72 -2.57 -13.92 -24.24
CA CYS A 72 -3.27 -12.84 -23.56
C CYS A 72 -4.79 -13.00 -23.69
N ASP A 73 -5.46 -13.46 -22.63
CA ASP A 73 -6.92 -13.53 -22.55
C ASP A 73 -7.44 -12.36 -21.71
N ALA A 74 -8.01 -11.37 -22.40
CA ALA A 74 -8.62 -10.21 -21.73
C ALA A 74 -9.73 -10.58 -20.74
N ARG A 75 -10.40 -11.73 -20.93
CA ARG A 75 -11.41 -12.26 -20.01
C ARG A 75 -10.78 -12.75 -18.72
N LEU A 76 -9.68 -13.49 -18.80
CA LEU A 76 -8.94 -14.01 -17.65
C LEU A 76 -8.38 -12.85 -16.81
N HIS A 77 -7.74 -11.87 -17.49
CA HIS A 77 -7.24 -10.66 -16.83
C HIS A 77 -8.35 -9.88 -16.10
N GLN A 78 -9.54 -9.79 -16.70
CA GLN A 78 -10.69 -9.15 -16.07
C GLN A 78 -11.16 -9.91 -14.82
N MET A 79 -11.12 -11.24 -14.84
CA MET A 79 -11.50 -12.06 -13.69
C MET A 79 -10.51 -11.89 -12.54
N VAL A 80 -9.21 -11.92 -12.81
CA VAL A 80 -8.16 -11.67 -11.78
C VAL A 80 -8.30 -10.24 -11.22
N TYR A 81 -8.52 -9.26 -12.09
CA TYR A 81 -8.78 -7.88 -11.65
C TYR A 81 -10.01 -7.77 -10.74
N GLN A 82 -11.07 -8.52 -11.05
CA GLN A 82 -12.26 -8.56 -10.21
C GLN A 82 -11.99 -9.22 -8.86
N LEU A 83 -11.25 -10.35 -8.82
CA LEU A 83 -10.85 -11.02 -7.58
C LEU A 83 -10.03 -10.11 -6.67
N PHE A 84 -9.13 -9.31 -7.23
CA PHE A 84 -8.34 -8.32 -6.49
C PHE A 84 -9.24 -7.31 -5.77
N TRP A 85 -10.19 -6.70 -6.46
CA TRP A 85 -11.08 -5.70 -5.88
C TRP A 85 -12.14 -6.31 -4.95
N ASP A 86 -12.60 -7.52 -5.25
CA ASP A 86 -13.50 -8.28 -4.37
C ASP A 86 -12.82 -8.61 -3.04
N ALA A 87 -11.51 -8.89 -3.01
CA ALA A 87 -10.78 -9.13 -1.76
C ALA A 87 -10.84 -7.91 -0.83
N ILE A 88 -10.66 -6.70 -1.37
CA ILE A 88 -10.78 -5.48 -0.59
C ILE A 88 -12.23 -5.25 -0.15
N ALA A 89 -13.20 -5.47 -1.06
CA ALA A 89 -14.61 -5.22 -0.77
C ALA A 89 -15.18 -6.14 0.32
N PHE A 90 -14.70 -7.38 0.40
CA PHE A 90 -15.27 -8.41 1.28
C PHE A 90 -14.46 -8.65 2.55
N HIS A 91 -13.43 -7.84 2.80
CA HIS A 91 -12.49 -8.04 3.91
C HIS A 91 -13.16 -8.17 5.29
N ASP A 92 -14.30 -7.55 5.48
CA ASP A 92 -15.00 -7.43 6.76
C ASP A 92 -16.33 -8.21 6.82
N LEU A 93 -16.65 -9.03 5.81
CA LEU A 93 -17.88 -9.83 5.82
C LEU A 93 -17.98 -10.78 7.03
N GLY A 94 -16.86 -11.18 7.61
CA GLY A 94 -16.85 -11.98 8.84
C GLY A 94 -17.41 -11.26 10.07
N LYS A 95 -17.57 -9.93 10.04
CA LYS A 95 -18.28 -9.17 11.10
C LYS A 95 -19.78 -9.48 11.15
N LEU A 96 -20.32 -10.25 10.19
CA LEU A 96 -21.65 -10.87 10.29
C LEU A 96 -21.75 -11.88 11.44
N ASN A 97 -20.62 -12.35 11.97
CA ASN A 97 -20.53 -13.24 13.11
C ASN A 97 -21.30 -12.69 14.32
N ASP A 98 -22.23 -13.48 14.86
CA ASP A 98 -23.10 -13.09 15.98
C ASP A 98 -22.32 -12.82 17.27
N GLN A 99 -21.21 -13.52 17.51
CA GLN A 99 -20.33 -13.27 18.66
C GLN A 99 -19.63 -11.91 18.54
N PHE A 100 -19.14 -11.55 17.34
CA PHE A 100 -18.60 -10.22 17.09
C PHE A 100 -19.66 -9.16 17.33
N GLN A 101 -20.84 -9.32 16.77
CA GLN A 101 -21.94 -8.38 16.91
C GLN A 101 -22.36 -8.18 18.38
N LYS A 102 -22.46 -9.26 19.15
CA LYS A 102 -22.83 -9.20 20.57
C LYS A 102 -21.73 -8.61 21.44
N THR A 103 -20.49 -9.10 21.29
CA THR A 103 -19.39 -8.77 22.22
C THR A 103 -18.73 -7.43 21.91
N LYS A 104 -18.43 -7.16 20.63
CA LYS A 104 -17.73 -5.94 20.19
C LYS A 104 -18.72 -4.80 19.90
N MET A 105 -19.78 -5.09 19.17
CA MET A 105 -20.75 -4.06 18.75
C MET A 105 -21.87 -3.81 19.76
N LYS A 106 -22.02 -4.63 20.80
CA LYS A 106 -23.12 -4.55 21.76
C LYS A 106 -24.48 -4.52 21.04
N ASN A 107 -24.61 -5.32 20.01
CA ASN A 107 -25.76 -5.36 19.13
C ASN A 107 -26.88 -6.17 19.78
N ASN A 108 -28.01 -5.54 20.05
CA ASN A 108 -29.18 -6.15 20.70
C ASN A 108 -30.24 -6.65 19.71
N GLN A 109 -29.94 -6.59 18.39
CA GLN A 109 -30.86 -7.08 17.37
C GLN A 109 -30.96 -8.62 17.42
N LYS A 110 -32.08 -9.16 16.90
CA LYS A 110 -32.23 -10.61 16.76
C LYS A 110 -31.29 -11.11 15.63
N LEU A 111 -30.17 -11.65 16.04
CA LEU A 111 -29.15 -12.16 15.13
C LEU A 111 -29.34 -13.67 14.88
N LYS A 112 -28.95 -14.14 13.70
CA LYS A 112 -28.78 -15.56 13.44
C LYS A 112 -27.55 -16.03 14.22
N ILE A 113 -27.69 -17.11 14.98
CA ILE A 113 -26.62 -17.69 15.78
C ILE A 113 -25.95 -18.81 14.97
N VAL A 114 -24.63 -18.77 14.91
CA VAL A 114 -23.81 -19.85 14.39
C VAL A 114 -22.94 -20.41 15.52
N LEU A 115 -23.14 -21.66 15.85
CA LEU A 115 -22.36 -22.33 16.90
C LEU A 115 -20.97 -22.67 16.36
N HIS A 116 -19.93 -22.02 16.88
CA HIS A 116 -18.53 -22.25 16.52
C HIS A 116 -17.59 -21.76 17.62
N ASN A 117 -16.31 -22.14 17.49
CA ASN A 117 -15.26 -21.81 18.48
C ASN A 117 -14.43 -20.57 18.13
N PHE A 118 -14.83 -19.72 17.16
CA PHE A 118 -14.03 -18.60 16.69
C PHE A 118 -14.16 -17.33 17.56
N GLY A 119 -15.05 -17.33 18.52
CA GLY A 119 -15.29 -16.14 19.37
C GLY A 119 -15.69 -14.92 18.52
N SER A 120 -15.04 -13.79 18.76
CA SER A 120 -15.27 -12.56 17.99
C SER A 120 -14.27 -12.36 16.82
N ASN A 121 -13.48 -13.38 16.46
CA ASN A 121 -12.59 -13.30 15.30
C ASN A 121 -13.43 -13.26 14.01
N HIS A 122 -13.15 -12.29 13.16
CA HIS A 122 -13.88 -12.10 11.90
C HIS A 122 -12.99 -12.26 10.65
N SER A 123 -11.68 -12.07 10.77
CA SER A 123 -10.78 -12.06 9.60
C SER A 123 -10.76 -13.41 8.86
N LEU A 124 -10.69 -14.52 9.61
CA LEU A 124 -10.74 -15.86 9.03
C LEU A 124 -12.10 -16.13 8.34
N ILE A 125 -13.20 -15.72 8.98
CA ILE A 125 -14.55 -15.85 8.42
C ILE A 125 -14.69 -14.99 7.16
N SER A 126 -14.15 -13.77 7.15
CA SER A 126 -14.14 -12.90 5.97
C SER A 126 -13.38 -13.55 4.81
N ALA A 127 -12.20 -14.09 5.07
CA ALA A 127 -11.39 -14.79 4.07
C ALA A 127 -12.12 -15.97 3.47
N TYR A 128 -12.78 -16.78 4.30
CA TYR A 128 -13.60 -17.91 3.87
C TYR A 128 -14.79 -17.46 3.01
N LEU A 129 -15.53 -16.43 3.45
CA LEU A 129 -16.68 -15.91 2.70
C LEU A 129 -16.28 -15.32 1.36
N TYR A 130 -15.18 -14.57 1.32
CA TYR A 130 -14.60 -14.08 0.07
C TYR A 130 -14.28 -15.25 -0.88
N LEU A 131 -13.60 -16.28 -0.36
CA LEU A 131 -13.20 -17.43 -1.16
C LEU A 131 -14.42 -18.20 -1.69
N ALA A 132 -15.43 -18.43 -0.85
CA ALA A 132 -16.68 -19.08 -1.25
C ALA A 132 -17.42 -18.28 -2.34
N ILE A 133 -17.58 -16.96 -2.16
CA ILE A 133 -18.21 -16.09 -3.16
C ILE A 133 -17.43 -16.14 -4.48
N SER A 134 -16.10 -16.08 -4.42
CA SER A 134 -15.23 -16.10 -5.59
C SER A 134 -15.36 -17.40 -6.36
N VAL A 135 -15.22 -18.54 -5.69
CA VAL A 135 -15.32 -19.87 -6.32
C VAL A 135 -16.73 -20.10 -6.89
N PHE A 136 -17.80 -19.78 -6.15
CA PHE A 136 -19.16 -19.94 -6.67
C PHE A 136 -19.43 -19.07 -7.91
N ASN A 137 -18.92 -17.83 -7.92
CA ASN A 137 -19.02 -16.95 -9.09
C ASN A 137 -18.23 -17.48 -10.29
N LEU A 138 -17.08 -18.15 -10.07
CA LEU A 138 -16.29 -18.76 -11.14
C LEU A 138 -17.01 -20.00 -11.71
N LEU A 139 -17.61 -20.83 -10.85
CA LEU A 139 -18.40 -22.00 -11.26
C LEU A 139 -19.64 -21.62 -12.10
N ASP A 140 -20.23 -20.42 -11.85
CA ASP A 140 -21.36 -19.91 -12.66
C ASP A 140 -20.94 -19.42 -14.06
N LYS A 141 -19.66 -19.21 -14.33
CA LYS A 141 -19.18 -18.58 -15.58
C LYS A 141 -18.83 -19.57 -16.69
N ASN A 142 -19.33 -20.77 -16.72
CA ASN A 142 -19.12 -21.74 -17.84
C ASN A 142 -17.68 -21.68 -18.43
N ILE A 143 -16.68 -21.68 -17.56
CA ILE A 143 -15.28 -21.72 -17.96
C ILE A 143 -15.02 -23.16 -18.45
N THR A 144 -14.58 -23.31 -19.69
CA THR A 144 -14.44 -24.64 -20.32
C THR A 144 -13.09 -25.28 -20.06
N GLU A 145 -12.08 -24.49 -19.72
CA GLU A 145 -10.72 -24.98 -19.47
C GLU A 145 -10.48 -25.17 -17.97
N ASN A 146 -10.19 -26.40 -17.56
CA ASN A 146 -9.95 -26.73 -16.16
C ASN A 146 -8.77 -25.96 -15.58
N ASP A 147 -7.71 -25.74 -16.36
CA ASP A 147 -6.50 -25.04 -15.91
C ASP A 147 -6.79 -23.57 -15.58
N GLU A 148 -7.69 -22.91 -16.33
CA GLU A 148 -8.13 -21.54 -16.01
C GLU A 148 -8.88 -21.47 -14.68
N ILE A 149 -9.78 -22.43 -14.42
CA ILE A 149 -10.54 -22.47 -13.16
C ILE A 149 -9.59 -22.69 -11.99
N VAL A 150 -8.66 -23.64 -12.12
CA VAL A 150 -7.64 -23.92 -11.09
C VAL A 150 -6.80 -22.69 -10.82
N PHE A 151 -6.30 -22.02 -11.85
CA PHE A 151 -5.52 -20.79 -11.73
C PHE A 151 -6.31 -19.70 -10.99
N LEU A 152 -7.57 -19.43 -11.39
CA LEU A 152 -8.41 -18.38 -10.78
C LEU A 152 -8.76 -18.71 -9.32
N CYS A 153 -9.04 -19.97 -9.01
CA CYS A 153 -9.27 -20.41 -7.64
C CYS A 153 -8.03 -20.25 -6.76
N ASN A 154 -6.85 -20.52 -7.30
CA ASN A 154 -5.58 -20.33 -6.60
C ASN A 154 -5.29 -18.83 -6.37
N ILE A 155 -5.54 -17.96 -7.36
CA ILE A 155 -5.46 -16.50 -7.15
C ILE A 155 -6.42 -16.05 -6.05
N ALA A 156 -7.66 -16.52 -6.05
CA ALA A 156 -8.62 -16.20 -5.00
C ALA A 156 -8.13 -16.70 -3.62
N LEU A 157 -7.53 -17.89 -3.57
CA LEU A 157 -6.95 -18.45 -2.36
C LEU A 157 -5.87 -17.54 -1.77
N PHE A 158 -4.90 -17.10 -2.59
CA PHE A 158 -3.84 -16.20 -2.13
C PHE A 158 -4.36 -14.81 -1.74
N MET A 159 -5.34 -14.26 -2.46
CA MET A 159 -5.99 -13.00 -2.05
C MET A 159 -6.73 -13.14 -0.70
N SER A 160 -7.32 -14.31 -0.41
CA SER A 160 -7.99 -14.57 0.87
C SER A 160 -7.03 -14.49 2.06
N TYR A 161 -5.76 -14.82 1.85
CA TYR A 161 -4.72 -14.68 2.86
C TYR A 161 -4.49 -13.22 3.26
N SER A 162 -4.53 -12.30 2.31
CA SER A 162 -4.48 -10.85 2.59
C SER A 162 -5.63 -10.42 3.52
N ILE A 163 -6.83 -10.97 3.30
CA ILE A 163 -7.99 -10.71 4.16
C ILE A 163 -7.77 -11.29 5.56
N ALA A 164 -7.29 -12.53 5.66
CA ALA A 164 -7.06 -13.17 6.96
C ALA A 164 -6.03 -12.41 7.81
N LYS A 165 -5.09 -11.74 7.17
CA LYS A 165 -3.96 -11.06 7.81
C LYS A 165 -4.09 -9.54 7.96
N HIS A 166 -5.16 -8.90 7.47
CA HIS A 166 -5.26 -7.43 7.43
C HIS A 166 -5.18 -6.75 8.82
N HIS A 167 -5.50 -7.47 9.89
CA HIS A 167 -5.30 -7.00 11.28
C HIS A 167 -3.99 -7.47 11.91
N SER A 168 -3.19 -8.26 11.21
CA SER A 168 -1.90 -8.75 11.73
C SER A 168 -0.83 -7.66 11.66
N SER A 169 0.24 -7.81 12.45
CA SER A 169 1.41 -6.91 12.39
C SER A 169 2.21 -7.08 11.09
N GLU A 170 2.09 -8.23 10.45
CA GLU A 170 2.82 -8.58 9.22
C GLU A 170 1.99 -9.59 8.40
N LEU A 171 2.22 -9.61 7.11
CA LEU A 171 1.63 -10.66 6.26
C LEU A 171 2.28 -12.01 6.56
N GLY A 172 3.58 -12.00 6.87
CA GLY A 172 4.36 -13.20 7.09
C GLY A 172 4.59 -14.01 5.82
N GLU A 173 5.18 -15.18 5.97
CA GLU A 173 5.32 -16.15 4.90
C GLU A 173 3.98 -16.85 4.66
N CYS A 174 3.62 -17.08 3.39
CA CYS A 174 2.40 -17.82 3.04
C CYS A 174 2.42 -19.28 3.54
N GLU A 175 3.56 -19.78 3.97
CA GLU A 175 3.77 -21.07 4.61
C GLU A 175 3.25 -21.13 6.06
N ASN A 176 2.57 -20.08 6.55
CA ASN A 176 1.94 -20.14 7.86
C ASN A 176 0.79 -21.14 7.82
N MET A 177 1.12 -22.38 8.12
CA MET A 177 0.24 -23.57 8.10
C MET A 177 -1.04 -23.36 8.92
N ASP A 178 -1.02 -22.49 9.92
CA ASP A 178 -2.16 -22.28 10.82
C ASP A 178 -3.39 -21.73 10.10
N PHE A 179 -3.21 -20.80 9.15
CA PHE A 179 -4.33 -20.25 8.41
C PHE A 179 -4.99 -21.30 7.51
N TRP A 180 -4.19 -22.02 6.74
CA TRP A 180 -4.65 -23.04 5.81
C TRP A 180 -5.26 -24.23 6.54
N THR A 181 -4.64 -24.67 7.63
CA THR A 181 -5.17 -25.70 8.52
C THR A 181 -6.52 -25.28 9.10
N ASN A 182 -6.63 -24.04 9.56
CA ASN A 182 -7.89 -23.52 10.12
C ASN A 182 -8.99 -23.41 9.06
N ILE A 183 -8.71 -22.96 7.84
CA ILE A 183 -9.69 -22.94 6.75
C ILE A 183 -10.17 -24.36 6.39
N LYS A 184 -9.26 -25.33 6.32
CA LYS A 184 -9.60 -26.74 6.01
C LYS A 184 -10.40 -27.42 7.11
N SER A 185 -9.96 -27.24 8.37
CA SER A 185 -10.51 -28.00 9.51
C SER A 185 -11.76 -27.40 10.13
N SER A 186 -12.07 -26.14 9.82
CA SER A 186 -13.17 -25.42 10.44
C SER A 186 -14.42 -25.46 9.57
N ASP A 187 -15.54 -25.89 10.14
CA ASP A 187 -16.83 -25.78 9.46
C ASP A 187 -17.32 -24.34 9.47
N LEU A 188 -16.92 -23.59 8.45
CA LEU A 188 -17.34 -22.19 8.21
C LEU A 188 -18.53 -22.09 7.24
N SER A 189 -19.00 -23.22 6.70
CA SER A 189 -20.11 -23.26 5.73
C SER A 189 -21.42 -22.61 6.23
N PRO A 190 -21.77 -22.65 7.53
CA PRO A 190 -22.97 -21.99 8.03
C PRO A 190 -22.97 -20.46 7.81
N TYR A 191 -21.79 -19.83 7.73
CA TYR A 191 -21.68 -18.38 7.47
C TYR A 191 -22.12 -17.98 6.06
N ILE A 192 -22.02 -18.88 5.07
CA ILE A 192 -22.51 -18.64 3.72
C ILE A 192 -24.00 -18.29 3.73
N SER A 193 -24.75 -18.83 4.69
CA SER A 193 -26.18 -18.58 4.84
C SER A 193 -26.57 -17.14 5.19
N PHE A 194 -25.61 -16.29 5.60
CA PHE A 194 -25.80 -14.85 5.79
C PHE A 194 -25.86 -14.07 4.47
N LEU A 195 -25.47 -14.70 3.37
CA LEU A 195 -25.36 -14.07 2.06
C LEU A 195 -26.51 -14.49 1.14
N ASN A 196 -26.87 -13.60 0.24
CA ASN A 196 -27.81 -13.84 -0.87
C ASN A 196 -27.02 -14.31 -2.11
N ILE A 197 -26.38 -15.49 -2.00
CA ILE A 197 -25.66 -16.10 -3.11
C ILE A 197 -26.31 -17.43 -3.51
N ASN A 198 -26.18 -17.76 -4.79
CA ASN A 198 -26.71 -19.03 -5.29
C ASN A 198 -25.79 -20.17 -4.87
N MET A 199 -26.17 -20.88 -3.80
CA MET A 199 -25.47 -22.02 -3.24
C MET A 199 -26.28 -23.30 -3.53
N SER A 200 -25.82 -24.12 -4.47
CA SER A 200 -26.30 -25.48 -4.67
C SER A 200 -25.43 -26.48 -3.92
N GLU A 201 -25.95 -27.69 -3.69
CA GLU A 201 -25.17 -28.78 -3.07
C GLU A 201 -23.93 -29.12 -3.91
N ASP A 202 -24.04 -29.14 -5.24
CA ASP A 202 -22.93 -29.38 -6.18
C ASP A 202 -21.82 -28.30 -6.04
N LYS A 203 -22.19 -27.04 -5.91
CA LYS A 203 -21.21 -25.96 -5.72
C LYS A 203 -20.50 -26.07 -4.36
N LEU A 204 -21.23 -26.40 -3.33
CA LEU A 204 -20.66 -26.57 -1.99
C LEU A 204 -19.72 -27.78 -1.96
N GLU A 205 -20.09 -28.89 -2.62
CA GLU A 205 -19.21 -30.04 -2.77
C GLU A 205 -17.93 -29.70 -3.52
N LYS A 206 -18.02 -29.03 -4.68
CA LYS A 206 -16.86 -28.58 -5.44
C LYS A 206 -15.97 -27.64 -4.63
N PHE A 207 -16.55 -26.73 -3.87
CA PHE A 207 -15.82 -25.84 -3.00
C PHE A 207 -15.10 -26.58 -1.86
N ASN A 208 -15.76 -27.53 -1.22
CA ASN A 208 -15.14 -28.37 -0.19
C ASN A 208 -14.01 -29.24 -0.75
N ASN A 209 -14.16 -29.77 -1.96
CA ASN A 209 -13.11 -30.52 -2.66
C ASN A 209 -11.91 -29.61 -2.96
N PHE A 210 -12.15 -28.36 -3.41
CA PHE A 210 -11.10 -27.37 -3.59
C PHE A 210 -10.37 -27.06 -2.27
N LEU A 211 -11.10 -26.83 -1.17
CA LEU A 211 -10.49 -26.61 0.14
C LEU A 211 -9.66 -27.81 0.63
N SER A 212 -10.10 -29.03 0.34
CA SER A 212 -9.37 -30.25 0.70
C SER A 212 -8.05 -30.39 -0.06
N GLY A 213 -7.98 -29.88 -1.30
CA GLY A 213 -6.80 -29.86 -2.17
C GLY A 213 -5.92 -28.62 -2.04
N ILE A 214 -6.03 -27.82 -0.98
CA ILE A 214 -5.23 -26.59 -0.83
C ILE A 214 -3.71 -26.86 -0.88
N ASP A 215 -3.25 -28.01 -0.38
CA ASP A 215 -1.82 -28.35 -0.42
C ASP A 215 -1.33 -28.50 -1.86
N ASP A 216 -2.15 -29.03 -2.76
CA ASP A 216 -1.85 -29.14 -4.19
C ASP A 216 -1.73 -27.77 -4.86
N ALA A 217 -2.43 -26.75 -4.35
CA ALA A 217 -2.33 -25.37 -4.83
C ALA A 217 -0.95 -24.76 -4.55
N PHE A 218 -0.35 -25.08 -3.40
CA PHE A 218 1.03 -24.66 -3.09
C PHE A 218 2.03 -25.37 -3.99
N ASP A 219 1.85 -26.67 -4.23
CA ASP A 219 2.73 -27.44 -5.12
C ASP A 219 2.65 -26.92 -6.56
N TYR A 220 1.48 -26.50 -7.01
CA TYR A 220 1.30 -25.86 -8.33
C TYR A 220 2.14 -24.61 -8.50
N PHE A 221 2.24 -23.73 -7.48
CA PHE A 221 3.06 -22.53 -7.50
C PHE A 221 4.52 -22.77 -7.11
N ASN A 222 4.81 -23.88 -6.41
CA ASN A 222 6.18 -24.25 -6.04
C ASN A 222 6.91 -25.02 -7.15
N ASP A 223 6.22 -25.48 -8.20
CA ASP A 223 6.89 -26.05 -9.38
C ASP A 223 7.59 -24.96 -10.18
N LEU A 224 8.69 -24.47 -9.60
CA LEU A 224 9.54 -23.40 -10.10
C LEU A 224 10.06 -23.64 -11.53
N SER A 225 10.11 -24.90 -12.00
CA SER A 225 10.62 -25.23 -13.34
C SER A 225 9.72 -24.73 -14.46
N LYS A 226 8.42 -24.53 -14.16
CA LYS A 226 7.39 -24.11 -15.14
C LYS A 226 6.90 -22.66 -14.96
N LEU A 227 7.14 -22.05 -13.80
CA LEU A 227 6.42 -20.85 -13.37
C LEU A 227 7.31 -19.72 -12.81
N ALA A 228 8.64 -19.86 -12.84
CA ALA A 228 9.58 -18.88 -12.22
C ALA A 228 9.30 -17.42 -12.60
N ASP A 229 8.94 -17.16 -13.87
CA ASP A 229 8.65 -15.82 -14.36
C ASP A 229 7.26 -15.30 -13.94
N HIS A 230 6.35 -16.17 -13.50
CA HIS A 230 4.96 -15.82 -13.13
C HIS A 230 4.72 -15.73 -11.63
N ASN A 231 5.54 -16.40 -10.81
CA ASN A 231 5.35 -16.42 -9.35
C ASN A 231 5.56 -15.06 -8.70
N TYR A 232 6.58 -14.30 -9.15
CA TYR A 232 6.83 -12.98 -8.60
C TYR A 232 5.69 -11.97 -8.88
N PRO A 233 5.12 -11.89 -10.09
CA PRO A 233 3.94 -11.05 -10.35
C PRO A 233 2.73 -11.40 -9.47
N VAL A 234 2.44 -12.69 -9.25
CA VAL A 234 1.37 -13.14 -8.34
C VAL A 234 1.66 -12.69 -6.91
N TYR A 235 2.88 -12.94 -6.43
CA TYR A 235 3.30 -12.49 -5.11
C TYR A 235 3.16 -10.98 -4.94
N ALA A 236 3.65 -10.20 -5.90
CA ALA A 236 3.56 -8.74 -5.89
C ALA A 236 2.10 -8.27 -5.91
N LEU A 237 1.23 -8.93 -6.67
CA LEU A 237 -0.20 -8.62 -6.74
C LEU A 237 -0.91 -8.87 -5.40
N VAL A 238 -0.61 -9.99 -4.73
CA VAL A 238 -1.15 -10.31 -3.39
C VAL A 238 -0.65 -9.30 -2.34
N ARG A 239 0.62 -8.93 -2.40
CA ARG A 239 1.21 -7.92 -1.51
C ARG A 239 0.58 -6.55 -1.72
N LEU A 240 0.38 -6.14 -2.97
CA LEU A 240 -0.29 -4.88 -3.30
C LEU A 240 -1.75 -4.89 -2.80
N CYS A 241 -2.45 -6.01 -2.96
CA CYS A 241 -3.80 -6.18 -2.40
C CYS A 241 -3.81 -5.99 -0.88
N TYR A 242 -2.89 -6.65 -0.16
CA TYR A 242 -2.77 -6.51 1.29
C TYR A 242 -2.47 -5.07 1.71
N SER A 243 -1.51 -4.41 1.05
CA SER A 243 -1.15 -3.02 1.35
C SER A 243 -2.32 -2.06 1.13
N LEU A 244 -2.98 -2.19 -0.01
CA LEU A 244 -4.12 -1.34 -0.36
C LEU A 244 -5.33 -1.59 0.56
N LEU A 245 -5.61 -2.86 0.88
CA LEU A 245 -6.64 -3.24 1.83
C LEU A 245 -6.37 -2.64 3.21
N THR A 246 -5.17 -2.85 3.75
CA THR A 246 -4.82 -2.39 5.09
C THR A 246 -4.89 -0.86 5.20
N ALA A 247 -4.32 -0.13 4.23
CA ALA A 247 -4.38 1.33 4.22
C ALA A 247 -5.82 1.85 4.14
N SER A 248 -6.62 1.28 3.25
CA SER A 248 -8.00 1.73 3.07
C SER A 248 -8.91 1.41 4.24
N ASP A 249 -8.74 0.27 4.91
CA ASP A 249 -9.48 -0.10 6.11
C ASP A 249 -9.13 0.81 7.30
N TYR A 250 -7.84 1.07 7.53
CA TYR A 250 -7.39 2.00 8.58
C TYR A 250 -7.95 3.41 8.35
N LEU A 251 -7.88 3.93 7.12
CA LEU A 251 -8.40 5.25 6.79
C LEU A 251 -9.94 5.31 6.90
N ALA A 252 -10.65 4.26 6.49
CA ALA A 252 -12.09 4.17 6.65
C ALA A 252 -12.51 4.14 8.13
N THR A 253 -11.80 3.36 8.94
CA THR A 253 -12.01 3.31 10.39
C THR A 253 -11.74 4.67 11.04
N ALA A 254 -10.61 5.31 10.69
CA ALA A 254 -10.26 6.65 11.16
C ALA A 254 -11.31 7.69 10.77
N HIS A 255 -11.80 7.64 9.54
CA HIS A 255 -12.85 8.51 9.02
C HIS A 255 -14.11 8.46 9.88
N PHE A 256 -14.57 7.24 10.19
CA PHE A 256 -15.74 7.07 11.06
C PHE A 256 -15.45 7.54 12.49
N MET A 257 -14.31 7.14 13.08
CA MET A 257 -13.96 7.45 14.47
C MET A 257 -13.82 8.95 14.72
N ASN A 258 -13.29 9.70 13.74
CA ASN A 258 -13.06 11.14 13.83
C ASN A 258 -14.15 11.97 13.13
N ASN A 259 -15.19 11.31 12.61
CA ASN A 259 -16.33 11.96 11.92
C ASN A 259 -15.88 12.91 10.78
N TRP A 260 -14.86 12.49 10.01
CA TRP A 260 -14.36 13.27 8.88
C TRP A 260 -15.42 13.50 7.82
N LYS A 261 -15.36 14.63 7.13
CA LYS A 261 -16.33 15.03 6.10
C LYS A 261 -15.88 14.75 4.68
N SER A 262 -14.59 14.54 4.47
CA SER A 262 -13.99 14.31 3.16
C SER A 262 -13.05 13.11 3.18
N ILE A 263 -12.78 12.54 2.01
CA ILE A 263 -11.77 11.49 1.84
C ILE A 263 -10.38 12.11 1.98
N HIS A 264 -9.56 11.56 2.87
CA HIS A 264 -8.16 11.91 3.06
C HIS A 264 -7.30 10.84 2.38
N ALA A 265 -6.91 11.07 1.13
CA ALA A 265 -6.04 10.17 0.38
C ALA A 265 -5.24 10.95 -0.64
N GLY A 266 -4.00 10.55 -0.87
CA GLY A 266 -3.17 11.08 -1.95
C GLY A 266 -2.48 12.41 -1.65
N LYS A 267 -2.13 12.71 -0.40
CA LYS A 267 -1.32 13.89 -0.04
C LYS A 267 0.18 13.66 -0.25
N GLY A 268 0.63 12.42 -0.23
CA GLY A 268 2.03 12.03 -0.21
C GLY A 268 2.78 12.16 -1.52
N PHE A 269 2.35 13.03 -2.46
CA PHE A 269 2.98 13.14 -3.76
C PHE A 269 3.51 14.54 -4.08
N ILE A 270 4.62 14.56 -4.82
CA ILE A 270 5.14 15.76 -5.45
C ILE A 270 4.19 16.17 -6.58
N ASN A 271 3.33 17.13 -6.30
CA ASN A 271 2.51 17.80 -7.31
C ASN A 271 3.34 18.85 -8.07
N SER A 272 2.77 19.48 -9.10
CA SER A 272 3.47 20.50 -9.90
C SER A 272 3.92 21.71 -9.06
N VAL A 273 3.11 22.16 -8.11
CA VAL A 273 3.44 23.31 -7.26
C VAL A 273 4.64 23.02 -6.37
N LEU A 274 4.64 21.87 -5.71
CA LEU A 274 5.76 21.45 -4.87
C LEU A 274 7.01 21.18 -5.71
N ARG A 275 6.87 20.59 -6.89
CA ARG A 275 7.96 20.40 -7.85
C ARG A 275 8.64 21.72 -8.20
N ASP A 276 7.87 22.70 -8.67
CA ASP A 276 8.37 24.01 -9.05
C ASP A 276 9.04 24.72 -7.87
N LYS A 277 8.46 24.58 -6.66
CA LYS A 277 9.04 25.10 -5.42
C LYS A 277 10.40 24.48 -5.11
N ILE A 278 10.51 23.14 -5.22
CA ILE A 278 11.77 22.44 -4.98
C ILE A 278 12.84 22.88 -5.98
N ILE A 279 12.53 22.85 -7.27
CA ILE A 279 13.47 23.24 -8.34
C ILE A 279 13.94 24.69 -8.11
N TYR A 280 13.01 25.62 -7.89
CA TYR A 280 13.36 27.02 -7.63
C TYR A 280 14.28 27.17 -6.40
N ASN A 281 13.96 26.52 -5.30
CA ASN A 281 14.74 26.61 -4.07
C ASN A 281 16.12 25.94 -4.19
N VAL A 282 16.22 24.81 -4.89
CA VAL A 282 17.53 24.18 -5.21
C VAL A 282 18.43 25.15 -5.96
N HIS A 283 17.90 25.87 -6.94
CA HIS A 283 18.69 26.83 -7.72
C HIS A 283 19.13 28.04 -6.91
N ASN A 284 18.30 28.51 -5.96
CA ASN A 284 18.46 29.82 -5.33
C ASN A 284 18.87 29.77 -3.84
N SER A 285 18.78 28.63 -3.15
CA SER A 285 19.03 28.52 -1.70
C SER A 285 20.48 28.77 -1.28
N LYS A 286 21.44 28.53 -2.14
CA LYS A 286 22.87 28.75 -1.89
C LYS A 286 23.44 29.66 -2.99
N ALA A 287 24.21 30.68 -2.58
CA ALA A 287 24.79 31.63 -3.52
C ALA A 287 25.67 30.98 -4.62
N TYR A 288 26.33 29.83 -4.31
CA TYR A 288 27.12 29.12 -5.29
C TYR A 288 26.26 28.20 -6.20
N ASN A 289 25.08 27.78 -5.80
CA ASN A 289 24.17 27.04 -6.67
C ASN A 289 23.79 27.89 -7.88
N HIS A 290 23.40 29.14 -7.67
CA HIS A 290 23.06 30.07 -8.75
C HIS A 290 24.21 30.21 -9.75
N LYS A 291 25.47 30.33 -9.27
CA LYS A 291 26.65 30.40 -10.14
C LYS A 291 26.85 29.10 -10.94
N VAL A 292 26.58 27.94 -10.35
CA VAL A 292 26.68 26.64 -11.03
C VAL A 292 25.69 26.58 -12.19
N PHE A 293 24.43 26.90 -11.96
CA PHE A 293 23.41 26.88 -13.01
C PHE A 293 23.71 27.91 -14.11
N ASP A 294 24.15 29.12 -13.76
CA ASP A 294 24.61 30.13 -14.73
C ASP A 294 25.76 29.61 -15.61
N SER A 295 26.68 28.87 -15.01
CA SER A 295 27.82 28.28 -15.74
C SER A 295 27.39 27.15 -16.66
N VAL A 296 26.48 26.29 -16.20
CA VAL A 296 25.91 25.21 -17.00
C VAL A 296 25.13 25.74 -18.19
N GLU A 297 24.29 26.75 -17.99
CA GLU A 297 23.50 27.37 -19.07
C GLU A 297 24.39 28.06 -20.13
N LYS A 298 25.49 28.67 -19.70
CA LYS A 298 26.46 29.31 -20.60
C LYS A 298 27.43 28.32 -21.24
N GLY A 299 27.43 27.06 -20.80
CA GLY A 299 28.41 26.04 -21.25
C GLY A 299 29.87 26.40 -20.86
N ILE A 300 30.05 27.15 -19.76
CA ILE A 300 31.35 27.60 -19.28
C ILE A 300 31.72 26.82 -18.04
N GLU A 301 32.70 25.92 -18.19
CA GLU A 301 33.23 25.17 -17.06
C GLU A 301 33.91 26.14 -16.05
N PRO A 302 33.50 26.10 -14.76
CA PRO A 302 34.17 26.91 -13.75
C PRO A 302 35.58 26.39 -13.54
N LYS A 303 36.58 27.25 -13.77
CA LYS A 303 37.99 26.94 -13.49
C LYS A 303 38.43 27.78 -12.30
N HIS A 304 38.62 27.12 -11.17
CA HIS A 304 39.03 27.77 -9.94
C HIS A 304 40.50 27.40 -9.60
N ASP A 305 41.26 28.40 -9.18
CA ASP A 305 42.58 28.13 -8.60
C ASP A 305 42.40 27.66 -7.15
N VAL A 306 42.75 26.39 -6.92
CA VAL A 306 42.61 25.73 -5.60
C VAL A 306 43.99 25.50 -4.94
N SER A 307 44.99 26.20 -5.39
CA SER A 307 46.36 26.07 -4.87
C SER A 307 46.52 26.49 -3.40
N GLN A 308 45.60 27.32 -2.89
CA GLN A 308 45.62 27.78 -1.48
C GLN A 308 44.53 27.07 -0.67
N ARG A 309 44.89 26.56 0.49
CA ARG A 309 43.96 25.94 1.46
C ARG A 309 43.23 27.02 2.27
N CYS A 310 42.17 27.55 1.73
CA CYS A 310 41.29 28.53 2.44
C CYS A 310 39.82 28.19 2.22
N ASN A 311 38.92 28.86 2.94
CA ASN A 311 37.45 28.66 2.78
C ASN A 311 36.97 28.98 1.35
N GLU A 312 37.59 29.92 0.69
CA GLU A 312 37.28 30.27 -0.68
C GLU A 312 37.63 29.13 -1.65
N SER A 313 38.82 28.54 -1.53
CA SER A 313 39.21 27.38 -2.31
C SER A 313 38.28 26.18 -2.08
N LEU A 314 37.82 25.97 -0.86
CA LEU A 314 36.85 24.91 -0.55
C LEU A 314 35.50 25.16 -1.21
N ASN A 315 35.00 26.41 -1.22
CA ASN A 315 33.76 26.74 -1.91
C ASN A 315 33.91 26.67 -3.43
N ASN A 316 35.05 26.98 -3.97
CA ASN A 316 35.37 26.80 -5.39
C ASN A 316 35.34 25.31 -5.78
N LEU A 317 35.96 24.41 -4.99
CA LEU A 317 35.88 22.98 -5.20
C LEU A 317 34.46 22.43 -5.11
N ARG A 318 33.64 22.96 -4.20
CA ARG A 318 32.20 22.61 -4.12
C ARG A 318 31.44 23.07 -5.37
N CYS A 319 31.79 24.21 -5.92
CA CYS A 319 31.20 24.73 -7.14
C CYS A 319 31.57 23.86 -8.35
N ASP A 320 32.84 23.45 -8.46
CA ASP A 320 33.31 22.57 -9.53
C ASP A 320 32.64 21.21 -9.47
N LEU A 321 32.58 20.58 -8.28
CA LEU A 321 31.85 19.31 -8.06
C LEU A 321 30.36 19.43 -8.41
N ALA A 322 29.74 20.53 -8.01
CA ALA A 322 28.31 20.75 -8.28
C ALA A 322 28.06 20.93 -9.79
N TYR A 323 28.95 21.63 -10.49
CA TYR A 323 28.90 21.76 -11.95
C TYR A 323 29.02 20.40 -12.65
N ASP A 324 30.01 19.59 -12.25
CA ASP A 324 30.20 18.27 -12.79
C ASP A 324 28.98 17.37 -12.62
N VAL A 325 28.37 17.40 -11.43
CA VAL A 325 27.18 16.57 -11.13
C VAL A 325 25.98 17.02 -11.95
N VAL A 326 25.67 18.32 -11.97
CA VAL A 326 24.54 18.85 -12.77
C VAL A 326 24.71 18.53 -14.24
N THR A 327 25.92 18.77 -14.80
CA THR A 327 26.21 18.51 -16.20
C THR A 327 26.12 17.03 -16.54
N ASN A 328 26.68 16.14 -15.70
CA ASN A 328 26.62 14.71 -15.92
C ASN A 328 25.19 14.17 -15.86
N ILE A 329 24.36 14.64 -14.92
CA ILE A 329 22.96 14.22 -14.84
C ILE A 329 22.20 14.64 -16.09
N ARG A 330 22.34 15.91 -16.54
CA ARG A 330 21.71 16.38 -17.78
C ARG A 330 22.06 15.56 -19.01
N HIS A 331 23.31 15.11 -19.11
CA HIS A 331 23.75 14.27 -20.23
C HIS A 331 23.28 12.81 -20.14
N HIS A 332 22.88 12.34 -18.96
CA HIS A 332 22.54 10.93 -18.69
C HIS A 332 21.14 10.73 -18.10
N LEU A 333 20.20 11.61 -18.42
CA LEU A 333 18.81 11.54 -17.91
C LEU A 333 18.08 10.22 -18.20
N GLY A 334 18.55 9.45 -19.19
CA GLY A 334 18.03 8.10 -19.48
C GLY A 334 18.53 7.00 -18.52
N GLU A 335 19.55 7.28 -17.73
CA GLU A 335 20.11 6.33 -16.77
C GLU A 335 19.25 6.30 -15.50
N ARG A 336 19.25 5.13 -14.84
CA ARG A 336 18.47 4.92 -13.61
C ARG A 336 19.32 4.84 -12.35
N LEU A 337 20.63 4.79 -12.48
CA LEU A 337 21.58 4.66 -11.37
C LEU A 337 22.70 5.67 -11.57
N PHE A 338 22.89 6.53 -10.57
CA PHE A 338 23.95 7.52 -10.50
C PHE A 338 24.81 7.26 -9.27
N TYR A 339 26.12 7.41 -9.41
CA TYR A 339 27.08 7.31 -8.31
C TYR A 339 27.81 8.63 -8.14
N ILE A 340 27.75 9.19 -6.91
CA ILE A 340 28.42 10.44 -6.55
C ILE A 340 29.51 10.12 -5.53
N ASP A 341 30.78 10.17 -5.96
CA ASP A 341 31.93 10.03 -5.08
C ASP A 341 32.52 11.40 -4.76
N ALA A 342 32.55 11.75 -3.48
CA ALA A 342 33.06 13.02 -3.02
C ALA A 342 33.60 12.92 -1.59
N PRO A 343 34.71 13.62 -1.26
CA PRO A 343 35.30 13.58 0.06
C PRO A 343 34.39 14.19 1.14
N THR A 344 34.69 13.91 2.41
CA THR A 344 34.01 14.56 3.54
C THR A 344 34.18 16.08 3.46
N GLY A 345 33.10 16.84 3.67
CA GLY A 345 33.11 18.30 3.59
C GLY A 345 32.90 18.87 2.17
N ALA A 346 32.83 18.02 1.13
CA ALA A 346 32.59 18.47 -0.23
C ALA A 346 31.16 18.95 -0.52
N GLY A 347 30.26 18.90 0.45
CA GLY A 347 28.88 19.35 0.26
C GLY A 347 27.95 18.30 -0.36
N LYS A 348 28.19 16.99 -0.10
CA LYS A 348 27.39 15.87 -0.67
C LYS A 348 25.88 16.06 -0.55
N THR A 349 25.38 16.56 0.58
CA THR A 349 23.96 16.80 0.78
C THR A 349 23.43 17.85 -0.21
N ASN A 350 24.16 18.95 -0.40
CA ASN A 350 23.76 19.97 -1.40
C ASN A 350 23.81 19.43 -2.81
N VAL A 351 24.86 18.68 -3.15
CA VAL A 351 25.02 18.06 -4.48
C VAL A 351 23.89 17.06 -4.76
N SER A 352 23.45 16.30 -3.75
CA SER A 352 22.28 15.39 -3.90
C SER A 352 20.99 16.16 -4.16
N MET A 353 20.82 17.35 -3.57
CA MET A 353 19.67 18.22 -3.85
C MET A 353 19.71 18.82 -5.26
N LEU A 354 20.91 19.20 -5.75
CA LEU A 354 21.10 19.68 -7.13
C LEU A 354 20.73 18.56 -8.13
N ALA A 355 21.23 17.35 -7.88
CA ALA A 355 20.89 16.17 -8.66
C ALA A 355 19.37 15.90 -8.67
N LEU A 356 18.74 16.01 -7.52
CA LEU A 356 17.29 15.89 -7.38
C LEU A 356 16.53 16.95 -8.19
N GLY A 357 16.97 18.21 -8.13
CA GLY A 357 16.35 19.29 -8.91
C GLY A 357 16.37 19.01 -10.40
N GLU A 358 17.49 18.54 -10.94
CA GLU A 358 17.63 18.17 -12.36
C GLU A 358 16.74 17.00 -12.77
N LEU A 359 16.64 15.98 -11.90
CA LEU A 359 15.78 14.81 -12.17
C LEU A 359 14.30 15.21 -12.11
N LEU A 360 13.90 16.06 -11.18
CA LEU A 360 12.53 16.54 -11.07
C LEU A 360 12.12 17.44 -12.24
N ASP A 361 13.05 18.24 -12.76
CA ASP A 361 12.81 19.07 -13.94
C ASP A 361 12.65 18.21 -15.21
N ALA A 362 13.48 17.18 -15.32
CA ALA A 362 13.48 16.30 -16.49
C ALA A 362 12.32 15.29 -16.52
N ASP A 363 11.86 14.79 -15.37
CA ASP A 363 10.86 13.73 -15.30
C ASP A 363 9.70 14.08 -14.37
N SER A 364 8.57 14.46 -14.97
CA SER A 364 7.34 14.76 -14.24
C SER A 364 6.66 13.53 -13.62
N SER A 365 7.10 12.33 -13.93
CA SER A 365 6.56 11.09 -13.36
C SER A 365 7.08 10.78 -11.96
N ILE A 366 8.18 11.43 -11.53
CA ILE A 366 8.71 11.29 -10.17
C ILE A 366 7.72 11.90 -9.18
N LYS A 367 7.20 11.07 -8.28
CA LYS A 367 6.17 11.46 -7.30
C LYS A 367 6.64 11.44 -5.86
N ASN A 368 7.64 10.62 -5.54
CA ASN A 368 8.15 10.47 -4.18
C ASN A 368 9.68 10.47 -4.17
N ILE A 369 10.23 10.93 -3.06
CA ILE A 369 11.67 10.99 -2.82
C ILE A 369 11.97 10.31 -1.49
N PHE A 370 12.92 9.36 -1.50
CA PHE A 370 13.38 8.68 -0.30
C PHE A 370 14.87 8.91 -0.09
N TYR A 371 15.20 9.56 1.03
CA TYR A 371 16.58 9.67 1.51
C TYR A 371 16.85 8.59 2.54
N VAL A 372 17.81 7.71 2.26
CA VAL A 372 18.07 6.51 3.08
C VAL A 372 19.46 6.58 3.70
N PHE A 373 19.53 6.50 5.05
CA PHE A 373 20.79 6.61 5.78
C PHE A 373 21.02 5.44 6.74
N PRO A 374 22.30 5.08 6.99
CA PRO A 374 22.64 4.01 7.94
C PRO A 374 22.49 4.41 9.41
N PHE A 375 22.48 5.71 9.74
CA PHE A 375 22.50 6.20 11.11
C PHE A 375 21.40 7.24 11.36
N THR A 376 20.75 7.16 12.52
CA THR A 376 19.65 8.07 12.91
C THR A 376 20.07 9.53 13.02
N THR A 377 21.30 9.81 13.46
CA THR A 377 21.82 11.18 13.52
C THR A 377 21.91 11.87 12.17
N LEU A 378 22.22 11.10 11.11
CA LEU A 378 22.21 11.63 9.74
C LEU A 378 20.79 11.88 9.22
N ILE A 379 19.81 11.10 9.69
CA ILE A 379 18.40 11.27 9.30
C ILE A 379 17.92 12.65 9.74
N THR A 380 18.00 12.94 11.05
CA THR A 380 17.54 14.22 11.61
C THR A 380 18.30 15.41 10.99
N GLN A 381 19.64 15.31 10.88
CA GLN A 381 20.44 16.36 10.28
C GLN A 381 20.07 16.61 8.81
N THR A 382 19.81 15.56 8.05
CA THR A 382 19.43 15.70 6.63
C THR A 382 17.99 16.17 6.50
N TYR A 383 17.08 15.72 7.35
CA TYR A 383 15.71 16.20 7.41
C TYR A 383 15.66 17.73 7.56
N GLU A 384 16.34 18.27 8.57
CA GLU A 384 16.42 19.72 8.79
C GLU A 384 17.05 20.47 7.60
N SER A 385 18.13 19.91 7.05
CA SER A 385 18.80 20.52 5.90
C SER A 385 17.93 20.54 4.65
N LEU A 386 17.18 19.46 4.37
CA LEU A 386 16.24 19.38 3.25
C LEU A 386 15.08 20.37 3.46
N LYS A 387 14.48 20.35 4.65
CA LYS A 387 13.36 21.22 4.99
C LYS A 387 13.70 22.69 4.81
N GLU A 388 14.84 23.12 5.35
CA GLU A 388 15.33 24.49 5.20
C GLU A 388 15.68 24.85 3.75
N THR A 389 16.46 23.99 3.08
CA THR A 389 16.98 24.28 1.74
C THR A 389 15.90 24.25 0.67
N LEU A 390 14.98 23.29 0.75
CA LEU A 390 13.89 23.12 -0.22
C LEU A 390 12.62 23.90 0.15
N GLY A 391 12.60 24.54 1.33
CA GLY A 391 11.46 25.32 1.81
C GLY A 391 10.22 24.49 2.08
N LEU A 392 10.40 23.29 2.68
CA LEU A 392 9.33 22.32 2.86
C LEU A 392 8.51 22.58 4.12
N GLU A 393 7.21 22.36 4.02
CA GLU A 393 6.28 22.35 5.15
C GLU A 393 6.26 21.00 5.86
N ASP A 394 5.63 20.93 7.05
CA ASP A 394 5.60 19.72 7.89
C ASP A 394 4.84 18.54 7.24
N ASP A 395 3.94 18.80 6.32
CA ASP A 395 3.19 17.81 5.56
C ASP A 395 3.86 17.40 4.23
N GLU A 396 4.98 18.02 3.86
CA GLU A 396 5.72 17.75 2.63
C GLU A 396 6.94 16.86 2.86
N ILE A 397 7.41 16.71 4.12
CA ILE A 397 8.58 15.91 4.47
C ILE A 397 8.41 15.22 5.81
N ALA A 398 8.81 13.94 5.89
CA ALA A 398 8.86 13.20 7.15
C ALA A 398 10.23 12.58 7.43
N GLU A 399 10.58 12.47 8.73
CA GLU A 399 11.65 11.58 9.18
C GLU A 399 11.07 10.30 9.78
N ILE A 400 11.55 9.13 9.35
CA ILE A 400 11.06 7.83 9.80
C ILE A 400 12.21 6.97 10.31
N HIS A 401 12.23 6.77 11.63
CA HIS A 401 13.20 5.91 12.32
C HIS A 401 12.58 5.27 13.57
N SER A 402 13.31 4.38 14.22
CA SER A 402 12.85 3.62 15.40
C SER A 402 12.43 4.46 16.62
N LYS A 403 12.76 5.76 16.63
CA LYS A 403 12.38 6.72 17.67
C LYS A 403 11.24 7.66 17.24
N ALA A 404 10.61 7.41 16.08
CA ALA A 404 9.45 8.21 15.65
C ALA A 404 8.39 8.21 16.76
N PRO A 405 7.59 9.29 16.90
CA PRO A 405 6.71 9.47 18.05
C PRO A 405 5.81 8.27 18.23
N VAL A 406 6.08 7.55 19.30
CA VAL A 406 5.29 6.42 19.77
C VAL A 406 3.93 6.99 20.20
N LYS A 407 2.88 6.22 19.98
CA LYS A 407 1.58 6.41 20.64
C LYS A 407 1.77 7.04 22.00
N SER A 408 1.00 8.07 22.35
CA SER A 408 0.86 8.46 23.75
C SER A 408 0.66 7.19 24.57
N SER A 409 1.26 7.09 25.75
CA SER A 409 1.26 5.90 26.60
C SER A 409 -0.13 5.28 26.82
N ASP A 410 -1.19 6.02 26.56
CA ASP A 410 -2.59 5.62 26.70
C ASP A 410 -3.29 5.32 25.34
N GLY A 411 -2.59 5.37 24.21
CA GLY A 411 -3.17 5.11 22.87
C GLY A 411 -4.22 6.13 22.44
N LYS A 412 -4.29 7.28 23.11
CA LYS A 412 -5.20 8.38 22.78
C LYS A 412 -4.41 9.49 22.09
N TYR A 413 -4.90 9.98 20.99
CA TYR A 413 -4.40 11.19 20.34
C TYR A 413 -5.17 12.38 20.89
N GLU A 414 -4.48 13.49 21.14
CA GLU A 414 -5.08 14.68 21.74
C GLU A 414 -6.03 15.39 20.77
N ASN A 415 -5.80 15.23 19.46
CA ASN A 415 -6.64 15.81 18.41
C ASN A 415 -6.59 15.00 17.10
N GLU A 416 -7.44 15.37 16.15
CA GLU A 416 -7.58 14.75 14.83
C GLU A 416 -6.28 14.82 14.02
N ASP A 417 -5.57 15.95 14.06
CA ASP A 417 -4.34 16.17 13.30
C ASP A 417 -3.21 15.24 13.76
N GLN A 418 -3.09 14.98 15.06
CA GLN A 418 -2.10 14.03 15.58
C GLN A 418 -2.37 12.60 15.12
N TYR A 419 -3.63 12.21 15.02
CA TYR A 419 -3.98 10.89 14.53
C TYR A 419 -3.75 10.75 13.02
N LEU A 420 -4.06 11.78 12.25
CA LEU A 420 -3.74 11.85 10.82
C LEU A 420 -2.23 11.77 10.59
N ASN A 421 -1.44 12.59 11.27
CA ASN A 421 0.02 12.54 11.17
C ASN A 421 0.58 11.15 11.53
N TYR A 422 -0.01 10.45 12.51
CA TYR A 422 0.39 9.08 12.81
C TYR A 422 0.08 8.12 11.65
N LEU A 423 -1.09 8.24 11.03
CA LEU A 423 -1.45 7.42 9.87
C LEU A 423 -0.55 7.74 8.67
N ASP A 424 -0.30 9.02 8.40
CA ASP A 424 0.57 9.47 7.31
C ASP A 424 2.00 8.94 7.51
N GLN A 425 2.53 8.96 8.74
CA GLN A 425 3.82 8.36 9.06
C GLN A 425 3.79 6.83 8.92
N MET A 426 2.72 6.17 9.36
CA MET A 426 2.57 4.72 9.26
C MET A 426 2.50 4.26 7.80
N PHE A 427 1.85 5.04 6.95
CA PHE A 427 1.69 4.75 5.51
C PHE A 427 2.71 5.48 4.64
N MET A 428 3.64 6.25 5.23
CA MET A 428 4.63 7.08 4.51
C MET A 428 3.98 8.00 3.46
N ASP A 429 2.80 8.55 3.77
CA ASP A 429 2.06 9.43 2.87
C ASP A 429 2.68 10.86 2.85
N TYR A 430 3.96 10.94 2.47
CA TYR A 430 4.73 12.18 2.34
C TYR A 430 5.46 12.23 1.00
N PRO A 431 5.50 13.39 0.34
CA PRO A 431 6.27 13.59 -0.89
C PRO A 431 7.76 13.26 -0.73
N ILE A 432 8.32 13.61 0.43
CA ILE A 432 9.73 13.38 0.74
C ILE A 432 9.85 12.66 2.08
N THR A 433 10.56 11.54 2.11
CA THR A 433 10.79 10.77 3.32
C THR A 433 12.29 10.54 3.58
N VAL A 434 12.73 10.88 4.79
CA VAL A 434 14.10 10.62 5.26
C VAL A 434 14.05 9.45 6.23
N MET A 435 14.71 8.33 5.93
CA MET A 435 14.56 7.11 6.71
C MET A 435 15.84 6.34 6.93
N SER A 436 15.78 5.37 7.86
CA SER A 436 16.89 4.45 8.06
C SER A 436 16.92 3.36 6.97
N HIS A 437 18.12 2.88 6.66
CA HIS A 437 18.31 1.76 5.71
C HIS A 437 17.58 0.48 6.17
N ILE A 438 17.50 0.23 7.48
CA ILE A 438 16.74 -0.91 8.02
C ILE A 438 15.27 -0.78 7.65
N LYS A 439 14.68 0.40 7.83
CA LYS A 439 13.29 0.67 7.48
C LYS A 439 13.06 0.47 5.98
N PHE A 440 13.93 1.05 5.16
CA PHE A 440 13.87 0.92 3.71
C PHE A 440 13.96 -0.54 3.24
N PHE A 441 14.91 -1.32 3.78
CA PHE A 441 15.00 -2.74 3.43
C PHE A 441 13.83 -3.57 3.93
N ASN A 442 13.25 -3.24 5.09
CA ASN A 442 12.04 -3.90 5.57
C ASN A 442 10.86 -3.67 4.62
N VAL A 443 10.74 -2.46 4.08
CA VAL A 443 9.76 -2.16 3.02
C VAL A 443 10.00 -3.01 1.78
N LEU A 444 11.24 -3.01 1.27
CA LEU A 444 11.60 -3.80 0.06
C LEU A 444 11.40 -5.31 0.26
N LYS A 445 11.73 -5.83 1.44
CA LYS A 445 11.54 -7.25 1.78
C LYS A 445 10.09 -7.62 2.06
N THR A 446 9.21 -6.64 2.21
CA THR A 446 7.78 -6.82 2.41
C THR A 446 7.40 -7.68 3.64
N ASN A 447 8.27 -7.74 4.64
CA ASN A 447 8.13 -8.64 5.80
C ASN A 447 7.25 -8.07 6.91
N VAL A 448 6.93 -6.79 6.91
CA VAL A 448 6.23 -6.12 8.01
C VAL A 448 4.94 -5.43 7.55
N LYS A 449 4.08 -5.10 8.48
CA LYS A 449 2.86 -4.29 8.28
C LYS A 449 3.13 -3.00 7.49
N GLU A 450 4.34 -2.53 7.60
CA GLU A 450 4.92 -1.40 6.88
C GLU A 450 5.10 -1.65 5.37
N SER A 451 4.84 -2.88 4.88
CA SER A 451 4.73 -3.15 3.43
C SER A 451 3.52 -2.47 2.76
N ASN A 452 2.76 -1.69 3.53
CA ASN A 452 1.78 -0.73 3.02
C ASN A 452 2.38 0.28 2.03
N TYR A 453 3.70 0.39 2.00
CA TYR A 453 4.47 1.23 1.07
C TYR A 453 4.45 0.78 -0.39
N LEU A 454 4.01 -0.43 -0.68
CA LEU A 454 3.84 -0.87 -2.06
C LEU A 454 2.77 -0.07 -2.82
N ILE A 455 2.00 0.75 -2.12
CA ILE A 455 1.01 1.63 -2.74
C ILE A 455 1.59 3.00 -3.16
N HIS A 456 2.85 3.30 -2.83
CA HIS A 456 3.52 4.56 -3.16
C HIS A 456 4.50 4.45 -4.32
#